data_1e4094b87eb92f92f793fd4e3c603d85
#
_entry.id   1e4094b87eb92f92f793fd4e3c603d85
#
_cell.length_a   1.000
_cell.length_b   1.000
_cell.length_c   1.000
_cell.angle_alpha   90.00
_cell.angle_beta   90.00
_cell.angle_gamma   90.00
#
_symmetry.space_group_name_H-M   'P 1'
#
loop_
_entity.id
_entity.type
_entity.pdbx_description
1 polymer ?
#
loop_
_entity_poly.entity_id
_entity_poly.type
_entity_poly.pdbx_seq_one_letter_code
_entity_poly.pdbx_strand_id
1 'polypeptide(L)'
;MAKAQQQQPSAKAAAKKRVVKVDAYGDAHISATFNNIIISLTNKSGQVISWSSAGKMGFRGSKKNTPYAAQTAAADAARAAFDAGLKRVDVYVKGPGSGREGAIRSLSQSGIEVVMIKDVTPMPHNGCRPPKKRRV
;
A
#
# COMPACT_ATOMS: atom_id res chain seq x y z
N MET A 1 -32.91 23.63 -7.87
CA MET A 1 -32.07 23.80 -6.85
C MET A 1 -30.64 23.47 -7.10
N ALA A 2 -29.86 23.76 -6.14
CA ALA A 2 -28.43 23.71 -6.36
C ALA A 2 -27.82 22.33 -6.39
N LYS A 3 -28.54 21.33 -6.03
CA LYS A 3 -27.96 20.00 -5.88
C LYS A 3 -27.49 19.41 -7.18
N ALA A 4 -28.02 19.84 -8.27
CA ALA A 4 -27.71 19.19 -9.53
C ALA A 4 -26.25 19.35 -9.94
N GLN A 5 -25.64 20.42 -9.56
CA GLN A 5 -24.32 20.69 -10.05
C GLN A 5 -23.24 19.84 -9.42
N GLN A 6 -23.50 19.22 -8.33
CA GLN A 6 -22.45 18.40 -7.72
C GLN A 6 -22.09 17.20 -8.55
N GLN A 7 -22.93 16.78 -9.42
CA GLN A 7 -22.62 15.60 -10.19
C GLN A 7 -21.57 15.80 -11.24
N GLN A 8 -21.38 17.03 -11.68
CA GLN A 8 -20.44 17.22 -12.77
C GLN A 8 -19.01 16.84 -12.44
N PRO A 9 -18.47 17.27 -11.32
CA PRO A 9 -17.11 16.84 -11.00
C PRO A 9 -17.02 15.34 -10.88
N SER A 10 -18.02 14.72 -10.31
CA SER A 10 -18.01 13.27 -10.17
C SER A 10 -18.03 12.59 -11.52
N ALA A 11 -18.84 13.06 -12.41
CA ALA A 11 -18.93 12.47 -13.73
C ALA A 11 -17.61 12.62 -14.48
N LYS A 12 -16.98 13.76 -14.38
CA LYS A 12 -15.70 13.96 -15.02
C LYS A 12 -14.63 13.04 -14.45
N ALA A 13 -14.59 12.92 -13.15
CA ALA A 13 -13.63 12.05 -12.50
C ALA A 13 -13.85 10.60 -12.92
N ALA A 14 -15.09 10.17 -12.99
CA ALA A 14 -15.38 8.81 -13.41
C ALA A 14 -14.96 8.58 -14.86
N ALA A 15 -15.19 9.54 -15.73
CA ALA A 15 -14.86 9.40 -17.14
C ALA A 15 -13.36 9.26 -17.37
N LYS A 16 -12.56 9.86 -16.52
CA LYS A 16 -11.11 9.84 -16.65
C LYS A 16 -10.44 8.73 -15.86
N LYS A 17 -11.21 7.92 -15.20
CA LYS A 17 -10.66 6.88 -14.37
C LYS A 17 -9.96 5.83 -15.23
N ARG A 18 -8.75 5.50 -14.81
CA ARG A 18 -7.97 4.50 -15.51
C ARG A 18 -8.52 3.10 -15.20
N VAL A 19 -8.55 2.27 -16.21
CA VAL A 19 -8.98 0.88 -16.07
C VAL A 19 -7.74 0.02 -15.87
N VAL A 20 -7.72 -0.73 -14.79
CA VAL A 20 -6.63 -1.65 -14.48
C VAL A 20 -7.18 -3.06 -14.49
N LYS A 21 -6.51 -3.95 -15.22
CA LYS A 21 -6.90 -5.35 -15.26
C LYS A 21 -6.58 -5.99 -13.91
N VAL A 22 -7.55 -6.63 -13.31
CA VAL A 22 -7.38 -7.28 -12.01
C VAL A 22 -7.49 -8.78 -12.20
N ASP A 23 -6.36 -9.47 -11.97
CA ASP A 23 -6.34 -10.93 -11.98
C ASP A 23 -6.50 -11.43 -10.54
N ALA A 24 -6.79 -12.72 -10.40
CA ALA A 24 -6.89 -13.31 -9.07
C ALA A 24 -5.56 -13.33 -8.34
N TYR A 25 -4.47 -13.30 -9.06
CA TYR A 25 -3.12 -13.37 -8.50
C TYR A 25 -2.35 -12.08 -8.82
N GLY A 26 -1.82 -11.44 -7.81
CA GLY A 26 -1.08 -10.20 -7.98
C GLY A 26 0.07 -10.08 -7.00
N ASP A 27 0.57 -8.87 -6.84
CA ASP A 27 1.67 -8.59 -5.93
C ASP A 27 1.26 -7.56 -4.90
N ALA A 28 1.82 -7.68 -3.70
CA ALA A 28 1.66 -6.69 -2.65
C ALA A 28 3.04 -6.10 -2.35
N HIS A 29 3.15 -4.80 -2.46
CA HIS A 29 4.40 -4.10 -2.19
C HIS A 29 4.25 -3.30 -0.91
N ILE A 30 5.04 -3.63 0.10
CA ILE A 30 5.00 -2.96 1.40
C ILE A 30 6.31 -2.22 1.59
N SER A 31 6.22 -0.91 1.71
CA SER A 31 7.38 -0.08 1.99
C SER A 31 7.24 0.46 3.41
N ALA A 32 8.05 -0.05 4.32
CA ALA A 32 7.99 0.30 5.74
C ALA A 32 9.22 1.09 6.12
N THR A 33 9.03 2.36 6.43
CA THR A 33 10.11 3.23 6.90
C THR A 33 9.94 3.52 8.38
N PHE A 34 10.89 4.24 8.96
CA PHE A 34 10.77 4.62 10.37
C PHE A 34 9.64 5.61 10.63
N ASN A 35 9.15 6.29 9.60
CA ASN A 35 8.14 7.34 9.76
C ASN A 35 6.80 7.02 9.12
N ASN A 36 6.70 5.99 8.33
CA ASN A 36 5.46 5.70 7.61
C ASN A 36 5.47 4.29 7.06
N ILE A 37 4.34 3.86 6.55
CA ILE A 37 4.24 2.61 5.81
C ILE A 37 3.29 2.83 4.64
N ILE A 38 3.67 2.30 3.49
CA ILE A 38 2.86 2.40 2.27
C ILE A 38 2.67 0.99 1.73
N ILE A 39 1.43 0.66 1.43
CA ILE A 39 1.08 -0.66 0.91
C ILE A 39 0.41 -0.46 -0.44
N SER A 40 0.93 -1.14 -1.46
CA SER A 40 0.38 -1.09 -2.81
C SER A 40 0.08 -2.49 -3.28
N LEU A 41 -1.14 -2.72 -3.75
CA LEU A 41 -1.54 -4.01 -4.30
C LEU A 41 -1.62 -3.84 -5.81
N THR A 42 -0.90 -4.68 -6.53
CA THR A 42 -0.76 -4.54 -7.98
C THR A 42 -1.10 -5.86 -8.67
N ASN A 43 -1.33 -5.78 -9.98
CA ASN A 43 -1.40 -6.98 -10.80
C ASN A 43 0.01 -7.42 -11.14
N LYS A 44 0.13 -8.54 -11.88
CA LYS A 44 1.46 -9.06 -12.23
C LYS A 44 2.22 -8.17 -13.19
N SER A 45 1.53 -7.27 -13.88
CA SER A 45 2.17 -6.30 -14.75
C SER A 45 2.71 -5.08 -14.02
N GLY A 46 2.44 -4.96 -12.73
CA GLY A 46 2.91 -3.84 -11.93
C GLY A 46 1.96 -2.66 -11.86
N GLN A 47 0.77 -2.76 -12.42
CA GLN A 47 -0.22 -1.69 -12.34
C GLN A 47 -0.92 -1.73 -11.00
N VAL A 48 -1.03 -0.59 -10.33
CA VAL A 48 -1.59 -0.50 -8.98
C VAL A 48 -3.11 -0.67 -9.05
N ILE A 49 -3.62 -1.65 -8.30
CA ILE A 49 -5.05 -1.89 -8.14
C ILE A 49 -5.58 -1.03 -7.00
N SER A 50 -4.92 -1.10 -5.85
CA SER A 50 -5.29 -0.29 -4.69
C SER A 50 -4.05 0.01 -3.88
N TRP A 51 -4.13 1.06 -3.05
CA TRP A 51 -3.02 1.43 -2.19
C TRP A 51 -3.56 2.09 -0.93
N SER A 52 -2.75 2.07 0.10
CA SER A 52 -3.05 2.79 1.31
C SER A 52 -1.76 3.08 2.07
N SER A 53 -1.83 4.01 2.99
CA SER A 53 -0.68 4.34 3.83
C SER A 53 -1.18 4.76 5.21
N ALA A 54 -0.28 4.81 6.17
CA ALA A 54 -0.65 5.29 7.49
C ALA A 54 -1.15 6.74 7.44
N GLY A 55 -0.52 7.56 6.59
CA GLY A 55 -0.97 8.94 6.41
C GLY A 55 -2.35 9.03 5.79
N LYS A 56 -2.66 8.17 4.85
CA LYS A 56 -3.98 8.13 4.23
C LYS A 56 -5.07 7.81 5.24
N MET A 57 -4.75 6.95 6.21
CA MET A 57 -5.71 6.53 7.23
C MET A 57 -5.83 7.51 8.39
N GLY A 58 -5.18 8.66 8.31
CA GLY A 58 -5.31 9.70 9.30
C GLY A 58 -4.26 9.74 10.39
N PHE A 59 -3.32 8.84 10.39
CA PHE A 59 -2.23 8.86 11.37
C PHE A 59 -1.27 10.00 11.04
N ARG A 60 -0.69 10.60 12.07
CA ARG A 60 0.20 11.75 11.93
C ARG A 60 1.43 11.58 12.81
N GLY A 61 2.55 12.15 12.38
CA GLY A 61 3.79 12.16 13.14
C GLY A 61 4.32 10.76 13.38
N SER A 62 4.81 10.52 14.57
CA SER A 62 5.42 9.22 14.92
C SER A 62 4.41 8.08 14.95
N LYS A 63 3.13 8.38 14.98
CA LYS A 63 2.11 7.31 14.99
C LYS A 63 2.06 6.54 13.68
N LYS A 64 2.61 7.09 12.61
CA LYS A 64 2.58 6.45 11.29
C LYS A 64 3.46 5.22 11.20
N ASN A 65 4.40 5.02 12.09
CA ASN A 65 5.27 3.85 12.01
C ASN A 65 4.88 2.75 13.00
N THR A 66 3.71 2.82 13.60
CA THR A 66 3.26 1.80 14.54
C THR A 66 2.70 0.59 13.81
N PRO A 67 2.77 -0.60 14.42
CA PRO A 67 2.14 -1.78 13.81
C PRO A 67 0.64 -1.63 13.62
N TYR A 68 -0.03 -0.92 14.52
CA TYR A 68 -1.46 -0.69 14.38
C TYR A 68 -1.78 0.14 13.13
N ALA A 69 -0.99 1.17 12.86
CA ALA A 69 -1.17 1.97 11.66
C ALA A 69 -0.97 1.11 10.41
N ALA A 70 0.01 0.22 10.43
CA ALA A 70 0.27 -0.69 9.33
C ALA A 70 -0.91 -1.63 9.09
N GLN A 71 -1.47 -2.16 10.16
CA GLN A 71 -2.64 -3.04 10.05
C GLN A 71 -3.83 -2.33 9.46
N THR A 72 -4.08 -1.10 9.90
CA THR A 72 -5.20 -0.31 9.40
C THR A 72 -5.04 -0.01 7.91
N ALA A 73 -3.83 0.41 7.51
CA ALA A 73 -3.56 0.71 6.11
C ALA A 73 -3.68 -0.54 5.24
N ALA A 74 -3.15 -1.66 5.70
CA ALA A 74 -3.21 -2.91 4.95
C ALA A 74 -4.65 -3.39 4.79
N ALA A 75 -5.46 -3.27 5.82
CA ALA A 75 -6.86 -3.67 5.75
C ALA A 75 -7.62 -2.83 4.73
N ASP A 76 -7.36 -1.53 4.68
CA ASP A 76 -8.01 -0.64 3.72
C ASP A 76 -7.64 -1.02 2.29
N ALA A 77 -6.34 -1.18 2.02
CA ALA A 77 -5.88 -1.55 0.69
C ALA A 77 -6.41 -2.92 0.28
N ALA A 78 -6.39 -3.88 1.20
CA ALA A 78 -6.83 -5.24 0.92
C ALA A 78 -8.31 -5.30 0.61
N ARG A 79 -9.12 -4.53 1.34
CA ARG A 79 -10.57 -4.52 1.10
C ARG A 79 -10.87 -4.04 -0.31
N ALA A 80 -10.24 -2.95 -0.71
CA ALA A 80 -10.47 -2.40 -2.05
C ALA A 80 -10.01 -3.37 -3.14
N ALA A 81 -8.86 -4.01 -2.95
CA ALA A 81 -8.35 -4.95 -3.93
C ALA A 81 -9.20 -6.23 -3.99
N PHE A 82 -9.64 -6.71 -2.85
CA PHE A 82 -10.49 -7.91 -2.81
C PHE A 82 -11.81 -7.67 -3.52
N ASP A 83 -12.40 -6.50 -3.31
CA ASP A 83 -13.64 -6.12 -4.01
C ASP A 83 -13.42 -6.05 -5.52
N ALA A 84 -12.22 -5.68 -5.95
CA ALA A 84 -11.88 -5.62 -7.37
C ALA A 84 -11.59 -6.99 -7.97
N GLY A 85 -11.39 -8.02 -7.16
CA GLY A 85 -11.18 -9.38 -7.65
C GLY A 85 -9.86 -10.04 -7.30
N LEU A 86 -8.99 -9.35 -6.60
CA LEU A 86 -7.69 -9.90 -6.22
C LEU A 86 -7.89 -10.94 -5.09
N LYS A 87 -7.31 -12.13 -5.27
CA LYS A 87 -7.48 -13.22 -4.31
C LYS A 87 -6.17 -13.68 -3.68
N ARG A 88 -5.08 -13.62 -4.41
CA ARG A 88 -3.78 -14.11 -3.95
C ARG A 88 -2.70 -13.09 -4.27
N VAL A 89 -1.70 -13.00 -3.40
CA VAL A 89 -0.60 -12.08 -3.62
C VAL A 89 0.72 -12.71 -3.22
N ASP A 90 1.79 -12.29 -3.90
CA ASP A 90 3.15 -12.42 -3.44
C ASP A 90 3.53 -11.12 -2.75
N VAL A 91 4.04 -11.21 -1.54
CA VAL A 91 4.35 -10.02 -0.76
C VAL A 91 5.82 -9.68 -0.89
N TYR A 92 6.10 -8.44 -1.25
CA TYR A 92 7.46 -7.91 -1.32
C TYR A 92 7.60 -6.82 -0.28
N VAL A 93 8.39 -7.07 0.75
CA VAL A 93 8.55 -6.15 1.87
C VAL A 93 9.89 -5.44 1.76
N LYS A 94 9.88 -4.14 1.99
CA LYS A 94 11.07 -3.32 1.85
C LYS A 94 11.16 -2.33 3.00
N GLY A 95 12.35 -2.20 3.59
CA GLY A 95 12.61 -1.20 4.60
C GLY A 95 12.59 -1.72 6.03
N PRO A 96 13.09 -0.91 6.97
CA PRO A 96 13.30 -1.34 8.36
C PRO A 96 12.15 -1.04 9.31
N GLY A 97 11.02 -0.51 8.82
CA GLY A 97 9.94 -0.08 9.69
C GLY A 97 9.33 -1.21 10.50
N SER A 98 8.74 -0.89 11.63
CA SER A 98 8.19 -1.87 12.54
C SER A 98 6.85 -2.43 12.12
N GLY A 99 6.22 -1.85 11.10
CA GLY A 99 4.90 -2.28 10.66
C GLY A 99 4.88 -3.43 9.67
N ARG A 100 6.04 -3.99 9.33
CA ARG A 100 6.15 -5.01 8.29
C ARG A 100 5.25 -6.21 8.54
N GLU A 101 5.41 -6.83 9.70
CA GLU A 101 4.64 -8.04 10.02
C GLU A 101 3.16 -7.75 10.17
N GLY A 102 2.82 -6.63 10.81
CA GLY A 102 1.43 -6.25 10.99
C GLY A 102 0.70 -6.10 9.67
N ALA A 103 1.36 -5.50 8.69
CA ALA A 103 0.78 -5.33 7.37
C ALA A 103 0.52 -6.67 6.69
N ILE A 104 1.49 -7.58 6.75
CA ILE A 104 1.35 -8.90 6.13
C ILE A 104 0.20 -9.68 6.76
N ARG A 105 0.13 -9.67 8.09
CA ARG A 105 -0.95 -10.36 8.79
C ARG A 105 -2.31 -9.80 8.44
N SER A 106 -2.40 -8.49 8.31
CA SER A 106 -3.66 -7.83 8.00
C SER A 106 -4.13 -8.18 6.60
N LEU A 107 -3.20 -8.29 5.64
CA LEU A 107 -3.56 -8.73 4.29
C LEU A 107 -4.18 -10.12 4.34
N SER A 108 -3.57 -11.02 5.09
CA SER A 108 -4.08 -12.37 5.23
C SER A 108 -5.45 -12.40 5.89
N GLN A 109 -5.64 -11.61 6.94
CA GLN A 109 -6.90 -11.56 7.67
C GLN A 109 -8.02 -10.95 6.84
N SER A 110 -7.70 -10.14 5.86
CA SER A 110 -8.69 -9.48 5.03
C SER A 110 -9.23 -10.37 3.90
N GLY A 111 -8.77 -11.60 3.83
CA GLY A 111 -9.28 -12.55 2.86
C GLY A 111 -8.38 -12.76 1.65
N ILE A 112 -7.26 -12.06 1.57
CA ILE A 112 -6.31 -12.25 0.47
C ILE A 112 -5.28 -13.28 0.91
N GLU A 113 -5.11 -14.32 0.11
CA GLU A 113 -4.15 -15.37 0.43
C GLU A 113 -2.73 -14.89 0.12
N VAL A 114 -1.85 -14.96 1.11
CA VAL A 114 -0.44 -14.64 0.94
C VAL A 114 0.29 -15.93 0.55
N VAL A 115 0.79 -15.97 -0.68
CA VAL A 115 1.44 -17.16 -1.21
C VAL A 115 2.92 -17.18 -0.89
N MET A 116 3.57 -16.04 -1.00
CA MET A 116 5.01 -15.92 -0.80
C MET A 116 5.34 -14.60 -0.14
N ILE A 117 6.35 -14.59 0.70
CA ILE A 117 6.84 -13.37 1.33
C ILE A 117 8.32 -13.25 1.00
N LYS A 118 8.70 -12.11 0.44
CA LYS A 118 10.09 -11.88 0.07
C LYS A 118 10.52 -10.50 0.56
N ASP A 119 11.69 -10.44 1.17
CA ASP A 119 12.27 -9.17 1.60
C ASP A 119 13.14 -8.63 0.47
N VAL A 120 12.78 -7.45 -0.03
CA VAL A 120 13.48 -6.82 -1.15
C VAL A 120 14.19 -5.54 -0.74
N THR A 121 14.50 -5.39 0.54
CA THR A 121 15.22 -4.23 1.03
C THR A 121 16.55 -4.10 0.27
N PRO A 122 16.82 -2.93 -0.33
CA PRO A 122 18.04 -2.78 -1.14
C PRO A 122 19.30 -2.81 -0.28
N MET A 123 20.31 -3.50 -0.80
CA MET A 123 21.63 -3.56 -0.17
C MET A 123 22.66 -3.16 -1.21
N PRO A 124 23.08 -1.87 -1.22
CA PRO A 124 24.01 -1.40 -2.24
C PRO A 124 25.41 -2.00 -2.06
N HIS A 125 26.09 -2.21 -3.18
CA HIS A 125 27.49 -2.63 -3.17
C HIS A 125 28.36 -1.37 -3.08
N ASN A 126 28.31 -0.67 -1.96
CA ASN A 126 28.89 0.65 -1.72
C ASN A 126 28.13 1.82 -2.33
N GLY A 127 27.35 1.61 -3.35
CA GLY A 127 26.41 2.58 -3.89
C GLY A 127 26.84 4.04 -3.88
N CYS A 128 25.86 4.92 -3.81
CA CYS A 128 26.10 6.37 -3.76
C CYS A 128 26.53 6.81 -2.37
N ARG A 129 27.26 7.94 -2.34
CA ARG A 129 27.66 8.52 -1.06
C ARG A 129 26.40 8.87 -0.25
N PRO A 130 26.33 8.45 1.03
CA PRO A 130 25.16 8.79 1.84
C PRO A 130 25.09 10.28 2.14
N PRO A 131 23.91 10.77 2.49
CA PRO A 131 23.77 12.17 2.82
C PRO A 131 24.49 12.54 4.10
N LYS A 132 24.66 13.84 4.31
CA LYS A 132 25.28 14.39 5.49
C LYS A 132 24.59 13.90 6.75
N LYS A 133 25.38 13.70 7.81
CA LYS A 133 24.80 13.30 9.09
C LYS A 133 23.78 14.31 9.56
N ARG A 134 22.65 13.81 10.01
CA ARG A 134 21.57 14.67 10.48
C ARG A 134 21.94 15.30 11.82
N ARG A 135 21.69 16.59 11.95
CA ARG A 135 21.83 17.29 13.22
C ARG A 135 20.54 17.14 14.02
N VAL A 136 20.68 16.75 15.27
CA VAL A 136 19.54 16.61 16.17
C VAL A 136 19.85 17.23 17.51
#